data_2412b6ff3fe9aa1111095c47e4f66014
#
_entry.id   2412b6ff3fe9aa1111095c47e4f66014
#
_cell.length_a   1.000
_cell.length_b   1.000
_cell.length_c   1.000
_cell.angle_alpha   90.00
_cell.angle_beta   90.00
_cell.angle_gamma   90.00
#
_symmetry.space_group_name_H-M   'P 1'
#
loop_
_entity.id
_entity.type
_entity.pdbx_description
1 polymer ?
#
loop_
_entity_poly.entity_id
_entity_poly.type
_entity_poly.pdbx_seq_one_letter_code
_entity_poly.pdbx_strand_id
1 'polypeptide(L)'
;KIKEYKSYDEMCWDVVRDIQNRVVNSHYFNLGLATGSTPLGIYNLMQLDSKKYKHVYTFNLDEYDDLPFNHPQSYEHFMIENLFAYKQFKRSYFPENERYDDIIMSKGGIDIQILGIGTNGHIAFNEPDSSRDSLTRKVELTENTRKDNSRFFDSVDDVPTHAWTMGIESIMR
;
A
#
# COMPACT_ATOMS: atom_id res chain seq x y z
N LYS A 1 -10.25 16.43 6.86
CA LYS A 1 -11.43 16.94 6.10
C LYS A 1 -12.03 15.78 5.33
N ILE A 2 -13.32 15.49 5.52
CA ILE A 2 -14.06 14.47 4.78
C ILE A 2 -14.48 15.07 3.42
N LYS A 3 -14.32 14.31 2.35
CA LYS A 3 -14.85 14.60 1.02
C LYS A 3 -15.78 13.46 0.61
N GLU A 4 -16.93 13.80 0.08
CA GLU A 4 -17.89 12.85 -0.48
C GLU A 4 -17.91 12.99 -2.01
N TYR A 5 -18.01 11.85 -2.70
CA TYR A 5 -17.98 11.79 -4.16
C TYR A 5 -19.21 11.07 -4.67
N LYS A 6 -19.69 11.45 -5.85
CA LYS A 6 -20.86 10.83 -6.48
C LYS A 6 -20.55 9.47 -7.10
N SER A 7 -19.27 9.20 -7.37
CA SER A 7 -18.80 7.93 -7.93
C SER A 7 -17.38 7.60 -7.49
N TYR A 8 -17.03 6.33 -7.62
CA TYR A 8 -15.68 5.82 -7.44
C TYR A 8 -14.68 6.51 -8.39
N ASP A 9 -15.05 6.71 -9.64
CA ASP A 9 -14.20 7.35 -10.64
C ASP A 9 -13.90 8.81 -10.27
N GLU A 10 -14.90 9.56 -9.82
CA GLU A 10 -14.71 10.94 -9.36
C GLU A 10 -13.71 11.01 -8.19
N MET A 11 -13.84 10.09 -7.23
CA MET A 11 -12.88 9.96 -6.13
C MET A 11 -11.47 9.66 -6.66
N CYS A 12 -11.31 8.68 -7.55
CA CYS A 12 -10.01 8.32 -8.12
C CYS A 12 -9.36 9.50 -8.84
N TRP A 13 -10.12 10.25 -9.65
CA TRP A 13 -9.64 11.45 -10.33
C TRP A 13 -9.15 12.52 -9.36
N ASP A 14 -9.87 12.78 -8.27
CA ASP A 14 -9.48 13.79 -7.28
C ASP A 14 -8.19 13.37 -6.55
N VAL A 15 -8.07 12.11 -6.18
CA VAL A 15 -6.87 11.56 -5.53
C VAL A 15 -5.65 11.66 -6.45
N VAL A 16 -5.78 11.21 -7.70
CA VAL A 16 -4.67 11.26 -8.66
C VAL A 16 -4.24 12.69 -8.92
N ARG A 17 -5.19 13.63 -9.05
CA ARG A 17 -4.89 15.05 -9.23
C ARG A 17 -4.13 15.64 -8.04
N ASP A 18 -4.47 15.29 -6.81
CA ASP A 18 -3.74 15.73 -5.61
C ASP A 18 -2.32 15.17 -5.60
N ILE A 19 -2.14 13.89 -5.86
CA ILE A 19 -0.81 13.26 -5.99
C ILE A 19 0.01 13.98 -7.07
N GLN A 20 -0.52 14.14 -8.27
CA GLN A 20 0.17 14.78 -9.39
C GLN A 20 0.61 16.20 -9.08
N ASN A 21 -0.26 17.00 -8.45
CA ASN A 21 0.05 18.37 -8.09
C ASN A 21 1.23 18.45 -7.12
N ARG A 22 1.31 17.53 -6.15
CA ARG A 22 2.41 17.49 -5.19
C ARG A 22 3.69 16.96 -5.81
N VAL A 23 3.61 15.87 -6.57
CA VAL A 23 4.75 15.24 -7.25
C VAL A 23 5.43 16.22 -8.20
N VAL A 24 4.68 16.97 -9.02
CA VAL A 24 5.24 17.92 -9.99
C VAL A 24 5.97 19.09 -9.33
N ASN A 25 5.52 19.49 -8.16
CA ASN A 25 6.10 20.62 -7.42
C ASN A 25 7.22 20.20 -6.45
N SER A 26 7.61 18.92 -6.44
CA SER A 26 8.61 18.38 -5.53
C SER A 26 9.85 17.90 -6.28
N HIS A 27 11.04 18.16 -5.74
CA HIS A 27 12.29 17.55 -6.21
C HIS A 27 12.46 16.09 -5.70
N TYR A 28 11.73 15.76 -4.67
CA TYR A 28 11.76 14.49 -3.96
C TYR A 28 10.36 14.24 -3.37
N PHE A 29 9.83 13.03 -3.52
CA PHE A 29 8.49 12.71 -3.05
C PHE A 29 8.40 11.25 -2.59
N ASN A 30 7.73 11.00 -1.49
CA ASN A 30 7.52 9.69 -0.90
C ASN A 30 6.03 9.36 -0.93
N LEU A 31 5.66 8.39 -1.75
CA LEU A 31 4.28 7.96 -1.95
C LEU A 31 4.03 6.61 -1.29
N GLY A 32 3.18 6.60 -0.30
CA GLY A 32 2.69 5.39 0.34
C GLY A 32 1.56 4.74 -0.47
N LEU A 33 1.68 3.45 -0.74
CA LEU A 33 0.79 2.68 -1.60
C LEU A 33 0.09 1.56 -0.82
N ALA A 34 -1.09 1.20 -1.30
CA ALA A 34 -1.89 0.09 -0.79
C ALA A 34 -2.20 -0.90 -1.92
N THR A 35 -2.51 -2.14 -1.59
CA THR A 35 -3.01 -3.14 -2.52
C THR A 35 -4.54 -3.30 -2.40
N GLY A 36 -5.10 -4.26 -3.12
CA GLY A 36 -6.53 -4.55 -3.13
C GLY A 36 -7.31 -3.79 -4.21
N SER A 37 -8.62 -3.95 -4.22
CA SER A 37 -9.47 -3.42 -5.29
C SER A 37 -9.69 -1.91 -5.23
N THR A 38 -9.66 -1.32 -4.03
CA THR A 38 -9.95 0.11 -3.83
C THR A 38 -8.98 1.04 -4.57
N PRO A 39 -7.65 0.86 -4.56
CA PRO A 39 -6.73 1.76 -5.25
C PRO A 39 -6.58 1.50 -6.75
N LEU A 40 -7.16 0.44 -7.33
CA LEU A 40 -6.99 0.08 -8.75
C LEU A 40 -7.37 1.22 -9.70
N GLY A 41 -8.47 1.92 -9.46
CA GLY A 41 -8.85 3.07 -10.28
C GLY A 41 -7.85 4.21 -10.23
N ILE A 42 -7.20 4.43 -9.09
CA ILE A 42 -6.12 5.39 -8.92
C ILE A 42 -4.92 4.97 -9.79
N TYR A 43 -4.50 3.70 -9.71
CA TYR A 43 -3.37 3.18 -10.47
C TYR A 43 -3.63 3.20 -11.97
N ASN A 44 -4.83 2.83 -12.41
CA ASN A 44 -5.23 2.89 -13.83
C ASN A 44 -5.12 4.34 -14.37
N LEU A 45 -5.56 5.33 -13.60
CA LEU A 45 -5.42 6.73 -14.01
C LEU A 45 -3.96 7.19 -14.01
N MET A 46 -3.16 6.76 -13.03
CA MET A 46 -1.72 7.02 -13.02
C MET A 46 -0.99 6.39 -14.20
N GLN A 47 -1.40 5.19 -14.65
CA GLN A 47 -0.83 4.55 -15.84
C GLN A 47 -1.03 5.40 -17.10
N LEU A 48 -2.18 6.03 -17.23
CA LEU A 48 -2.58 6.81 -18.41
C LEU A 48 -2.00 8.22 -18.43
N ASP A 49 -1.56 8.75 -17.29
CA ASP A 49 -1.05 10.11 -17.23
C ASP A 49 0.35 10.22 -17.86
N SER A 50 0.69 11.42 -18.34
CA SER A 50 2.00 11.74 -18.92
C SER A 50 3.06 12.13 -17.90
N LYS A 51 2.74 12.14 -16.60
CA LYS A 51 3.63 12.60 -15.53
C LYS A 51 4.76 11.60 -15.30
N LYS A 52 5.92 12.14 -14.90
CA LYS A 52 7.13 11.35 -14.62
C LYS A 52 7.30 11.22 -13.12
N TYR A 53 7.46 9.97 -12.66
CA TYR A 53 7.61 9.63 -11.24
C TYR A 53 9.04 9.20 -10.89
N LYS A 54 10.03 9.44 -11.76
CA LYS A 54 11.45 9.00 -11.58
C LYS A 54 12.15 9.56 -10.33
N HIS A 55 11.60 10.60 -9.71
CA HIS A 55 12.10 11.18 -8.45
C HIS A 55 11.27 10.75 -7.24
N VAL A 56 10.24 9.92 -7.44
CA VAL A 56 9.33 9.44 -6.40
C VAL A 56 9.82 8.11 -5.87
N TYR A 57 9.89 7.99 -4.55
CA TYR A 57 10.00 6.71 -3.86
C TYR A 57 8.61 6.20 -3.50
N THR A 58 8.40 4.89 -3.53
CA THR A 58 7.14 4.30 -3.10
C THR A 58 7.34 3.38 -1.90
N PHE A 59 6.35 3.35 -1.01
CA PHE A 59 6.34 2.57 0.21
C PHE A 59 5.01 1.83 0.32
N ASN A 60 5.02 0.51 0.24
CA ASN A 60 3.81 -0.28 0.43
C ASN A 60 3.50 -0.45 1.92
N LEU A 61 2.20 -0.54 2.25
CA LEU A 61 1.71 -0.70 3.62
C LEU A 61 2.10 -2.03 4.25
N ASP A 62 2.07 -3.08 3.44
CA ASP A 62 2.15 -4.46 3.88
C ASP A 62 2.67 -5.38 2.78
N GLU A 63 3.08 -6.58 3.17
CA GLU A 63 3.44 -7.70 2.30
C GLU A 63 3.26 -9.00 3.07
N TYR A 64 2.88 -10.05 2.37
CA TYR A 64 2.86 -11.39 2.96
C TYR A 64 4.26 -11.85 3.36
N ASP A 65 4.35 -12.51 4.50
CA ASP A 65 5.56 -13.17 4.93
C ASP A 65 5.65 -14.57 4.29
N ASP A 66 6.90 -14.98 3.98
CA ASP A 66 7.21 -16.32 3.45
C ASP A 66 6.62 -16.67 2.07
N LEU A 67 6.12 -15.70 1.28
CA LEU A 67 5.85 -15.97 -0.13
C LEU A 67 7.16 -15.96 -0.95
N PRO A 68 7.32 -16.92 -1.88
CA PRO A 68 8.45 -16.88 -2.80
C PRO A 68 8.52 -15.59 -3.59
N PHE A 69 9.71 -15.14 -3.91
CA PHE A 69 9.93 -14.02 -4.82
C PHE A 69 9.16 -14.26 -6.15
N ASN A 70 8.46 -13.24 -6.62
CA ASN A 70 7.56 -13.31 -7.79
C ASN A 70 6.32 -14.22 -7.62
N HIS A 71 5.93 -14.57 -6.39
CA HIS A 71 4.67 -15.29 -6.20
C HIS A 71 3.50 -14.45 -6.77
N PRO A 72 2.58 -15.02 -7.58
CA PRO A 72 1.49 -14.25 -8.20
C PRO A 72 0.58 -13.52 -7.21
N GLN A 73 0.54 -13.97 -5.96
CA GLN A 73 -0.28 -13.36 -4.90
C GLN A 73 0.49 -12.47 -3.94
N SER A 74 1.81 -12.23 -4.17
CA SER A 74 2.54 -11.23 -3.40
C SER A 74 2.02 -9.82 -3.73
N TYR A 75 2.11 -8.92 -2.79
CA TYR A 75 1.72 -7.53 -3.02
C TYR A 75 2.72 -6.81 -3.93
N GLU A 76 3.98 -7.23 -3.92
CA GLU A 76 4.96 -6.78 -4.91
C GLU A 76 4.51 -7.12 -6.34
N HIS A 77 4.09 -8.37 -6.58
CA HIS A 77 3.58 -8.80 -7.88
C HIS A 77 2.34 -7.98 -8.28
N PHE A 78 1.40 -7.79 -7.35
CA PHE A 78 0.23 -6.93 -7.58
C PHE A 78 0.65 -5.51 -8.02
N MET A 79 1.63 -4.91 -7.36
CA MET A 79 2.11 -3.57 -7.71
C MET A 79 2.82 -3.53 -9.06
N ILE A 80 3.58 -4.57 -9.40
CA ILE A 80 4.20 -4.70 -10.72
C ILE A 80 3.13 -4.71 -11.81
N GLU A 81 2.12 -5.56 -11.71
CA GLU A 81 1.06 -5.68 -12.70
C GLU A 81 0.19 -4.43 -12.81
N ASN A 82 -0.09 -3.76 -11.70
CA ASN A 82 -1.07 -2.67 -11.68
C ASN A 82 -0.45 -1.26 -11.73
N LEU A 83 0.86 -1.11 -11.52
CA LEU A 83 1.47 0.22 -11.55
C LEU A 83 2.92 0.22 -12.05
N PHE A 84 3.80 -0.63 -11.53
CA PHE A 84 5.24 -0.47 -11.74
C PHE A 84 5.69 -0.87 -13.16
N ALA A 85 4.97 -1.76 -13.83
CA ALA A 85 5.22 -2.07 -15.26
C ALA A 85 4.94 -0.86 -16.17
N TYR A 86 4.11 0.08 -15.74
CA TYR A 86 3.66 1.22 -16.54
C TYR A 86 4.32 2.55 -16.14
N LYS A 87 4.77 2.66 -14.89
CA LYS A 87 5.35 3.88 -14.31
C LYS A 87 6.69 3.60 -13.65
N GLN A 88 7.70 4.36 -14.06
CA GLN A 88 9.03 4.27 -13.47
C GLN A 88 9.13 5.17 -12.23
N PHE A 89 9.32 4.55 -11.08
CA PHE A 89 9.65 5.18 -9.81
C PHE A 89 11.16 5.16 -9.56
N LYS A 90 11.64 5.95 -8.61
CA LYS A 90 13.06 5.97 -8.24
C LYS A 90 13.46 4.67 -7.55
N ARG A 91 12.64 4.22 -6.62
CA ARG A 91 12.71 2.94 -5.95
C ARG A 91 11.41 2.65 -5.23
N SER A 92 11.05 1.36 -5.16
CA SER A 92 9.90 0.86 -4.42
C SER A 92 10.37 0.03 -3.24
N TYR A 93 9.68 0.15 -2.11
CA TYR A 93 9.98 -0.53 -0.87
C TYR A 93 8.74 -1.26 -0.37
N PHE A 94 8.96 -2.46 0.16
CA PHE A 94 7.96 -3.29 0.83
C PHE A 94 8.45 -3.61 2.24
N PRO A 95 7.56 -3.77 3.23
CA PRO A 95 7.96 -4.16 4.57
C PRO A 95 8.41 -5.64 4.57
N GLU A 96 9.64 -5.88 5.00
CA GLU A 96 10.25 -7.20 5.10
C GLU A 96 10.79 -7.48 6.50
N ASN A 97 10.93 -6.45 7.32
CA ASN A 97 11.46 -6.52 8.68
C ASN A 97 11.17 -5.21 9.45
N GLU A 98 11.52 -5.18 10.72
CA GLU A 98 11.28 -4.03 11.62
C GLU A 98 12.06 -2.77 11.23
N ARG A 99 13.08 -2.85 10.37
CA ARG A 99 13.83 -1.68 9.89
C ARG A 99 13.11 -0.87 8.84
N TYR A 100 11.91 -1.28 8.47
CA TYR A 100 11.13 -0.57 7.45
C TYR A 100 10.86 0.88 7.84
N ASP A 101 10.52 1.13 9.11
CA ASP A 101 10.34 2.48 9.63
C ASP A 101 11.62 3.32 9.55
N ASP A 102 12.79 2.71 9.78
CA ASP A 102 14.08 3.39 9.63
C ASP A 102 14.33 3.80 8.18
N ILE A 103 13.95 2.96 7.22
CA ILE A 103 14.05 3.27 5.80
C ILE A 103 13.15 4.46 5.47
N ILE A 104 11.89 4.43 5.89
CA ILE A 104 10.92 5.54 5.71
C ILE A 104 11.50 6.84 6.30
N MET A 105 11.95 6.81 7.54
CA MET A 105 12.52 7.98 8.22
C MET A 105 13.79 8.49 7.54
N SER A 106 14.67 7.60 7.05
CA SER A 106 15.87 7.99 6.30
C SER A 106 15.57 8.74 5.00
N LYS A 107 14.33 8.62 4.50
CA LYS A 107 13.81 9.33 3.32
C LYS A 107 12.94 10.54 3.67
N GLY A 108 12.85 10.89 4.95
CA GLY A 108 12.10 12.07 5.41
C GLY A 108 10.61 11.82 5.68
N GLY A 109 10.20 10.57 5.82
CA GLY A 109 8.80 10.19 6.04
C GLY A 109 8.02 10.00 4.74
N ILE A 110 6.70 9.80 4.83
CA ILE A 110 5.78 9.62 3.69
C ILE A 110 4.97 10.91 3.48
N ASP A 111 4.99 11.48 2.27
CA ASP A 111 4.28 12.72 1.94
C ASP A 111 2.77 12.52 1.75
N ILE A 112 2.38 11.41 1.14
CA ILE A 112 0.99 10.95 1.01
C ILE A 112 0.97 9.44 1.20
N GLN A 113 0.06 8.94 2.03
CA GLN A 113 -0.24 7.52 2.16
C GLN A 113 -1.64 7.23 1.65
N ILE A 114 -1.77 6.33 0.68
CA ILE A 114 -3.06 5.75 0.27
C ILE A 114 -3.42 4.67 1.29
N LEU A 115 -4.62 4.77 1.85
CA LEU A 115 -5.14 3.82 2.82
C LEU A 115 -6.49 3.27 2.35
N GLY A 116 -6.68 1.97 2.52
CA GLY A 116 -7.99 1.35 2.55
C GLY A 116 -8.48 1.17 3.99
N ILE A 117 -9.76 0.94 4.17
CA ILE A 117 -10.37 0.54 5.43
C ILE A 117 -11.15 -0.76 5.22
N GLY A 118 -10.88 -1.77 6.03
CA GLY A 118 -11.59 -3.03 5.99
C GLY A 118 -12.99 -2.94 6.60
N THR A 119 -13.80 -3.96 6.38
CA THR A 119 -15.20 -4.03 6.86
C THR A 119 -15.33 -3.99 8.38
N ASN A 120 -14.33 -4.48 9.10
CA ASN A 120 -14.23 -4.42 10.57
C ASN A 120 -13.44 -3.21 11.08
N GLY A 121 -13.00 -2.31 10.18
CA GLY A 121 -12.25 -1.10 10.52
C GLY A 121 -10.74 -1.26 10.51
N HIS A 122 -10.18 -2.41 10.08
CA HIS A 122 -8.74 -2.59 9.98
C HIS A 122 -8.12 -1.68 8.91
N ILE A 123 -6.88 -1.25 9.14
CA ILE A 123 -6.05 -0.51 8.18
C ILE A 123 -4.76 -1.30 7.99
N ALA A 124 -4.40 -1.63 6.75
CA ALA A 124 -3.37 -2.61 6.44
C ALA A 124 -3.70 -3.94 7.18
N PHE A 125 -2.74 -4.63 7.79
CA PHE A 125 -3.03 -5.77 8.66
C PHE A 125 -3.12 -5.38 10.16
N ASN A 126 -3.47 -4.13 10.45
CA ASN A 126 -3.77 -3.70 11.82
C ASN A 126 -5.25 -3.96 12.11
N GLU A 127 -5.53 -5.12 12.72
CA GLU A 127 -6.86 -5.49 13.18
C GLU A 127 -7.34 -4.58 14.32
N PRO A 128 -8.65 -4.53 14.62
CA PRO A 128 -9.16 -3.86 15.82
C PRO A 128 -8.33 -4.25 17.06
N ASP A 129 -8.14 -3.33 17.97
CA ASP A 129 -7.28 -3.45 19.17
C ASP A 129 -5.76 -3.44 18.92
N SER A 130 -5.30 -3.24 17.68
CA SER A 130 -3.88 -2.95 17.43
C SER A 130 -3.44 -1.69 18.17
N SER A 131 -2.27 -1.77 18.82
CA SER A 131 -1.74 -0.64 19.58
C SER A 131 -1.55 0.59 18.68
N ARG A 132 -1.97 1.76 19.17
CA ARG A 132 -1.76 3.03 18.50
C ARG A 132 -0.27 3.33 18.28
N ASP A 133 0.58 2.89 19.20
CA ASP A 133 2.03 3.11 19.16
C ASP A 133 2.77 2.01 18.39
N SER A 134 2.04 1.15 17.64
CA SER A 134 2.65 0.07 16.88
C SER A 134 3.48 0.60 15.71
N LEU A 135 4.69 0.07 15.58
CA LEU A 135 5.58 0.26 14.44
C LEU A 135 5.41 -0.88 13.44
N THR A 136 6.16 -0.83 12.33
CA THR A 136 6.21 -1.93 11.36
C THR A 136 6.61 -3.21 12.05
N ARG A 137 5.81 -4.26 11.86
CA ARG A 137 5.97 -5.53 12.55
C ARG A 137 5.39 -6.69 11.74
N LYS A 138 5.84 -7.88 12.06
CA LYS A 138 5.22 -9.12 11.63
C LYS A 138 3.97 -9.38 12.46
N VAL A 139 2.87 -9.72 11.80
CA VAL A 139 1.58 -10.05 12.44
C VAL A 139 1.08 -11.39 11.97
N GLU A 140 0.40 -12.11 12.84
CA GLU A 140 -0.35 -13.30 12.47
C GLU A 140 -1.70 -12.87 11.87
N LEU A 141 -2.05 -13.46 10.72
CA LEU A 141 -3.32 -13.18 10.05
C LEU A 141 -4.45 -13.95 10.71
N THR A 142 -5.54 -13.24 11.02
CA THR A 142 -6.73 -13.91 11.58
C THR A 142 -7.33 -14.89 10.57
N GLU A 143 -8.05 -15.89 11.08
CA GLU A 143 -8.76 -16.84 10.22
C GLU A 143 -9.73 -16.14 9.27
N ASN A 144 -10.39 -15.08 9.72
CA ASN A 144 -11.27 -14.26 8.89
C ASN A 144 -10.51 -13.58 7.76
N THR A 145 -9.37 -12.95 8.07
CA THR A 145 -8.52 -12.30 7.07
C THR A 145 -7.99 -13.32 6.06
N ARG A 146 -7.52 -14.49 6.51
CA ARG A 146 -7.09 -15.55 5.61
C ARG A 146 -8.24 -16.07 4.73
N LYS A 147 -9.42 -16.26 5.30
CA LYS A 147 -10.61 -16.68 4.57
C LYS A 147 -11.05 -15.63 3.53
N ASP A 148 -11.03 -14.35 3.86
CA ASP A 148 -11.36 -13.27 2.92
C ASP A 148 -10.33 -13.19 1.78
N ASN A 149 -9.06 -13.47 2.06
CA ASN A 149 -7.99 -13.46 1.07
C ASN A 149 -7.88 -14.77 0.27
N SER A 150 -8.52 -15.86 0.71
CA SER A 150 -8.47 -17.17 0.01
C SER A 150 -9.00 -17.11 -1.42
N ARG A 151 -9.84 -16.13 -1.74
CA ARG A 151 -10.33 -15.88 -3.11
C ARG A 151 -9.20 -15.61 -4.13
N PHE A 152 -8.00 -15.30 -3.67
CA PHE A 152 -6.83 -15.06 -4.51
C PHE A 152 -5.88 -16.26 -4.56
N PHE A 153 -6.13 -17.32 -3.80
CA PHE A 153 -5.30 -18.52 -3.67
C PHE A 153 -6.11 -19.76 -4.09
N ASP A 154 -5.44 -20.87 -4.32
CA ASP A 154 -6.11 -22.13 -4.68
C ASP A 154 -6.92 -22.68 -3.50
N SER A 155 -6.44 -22.47 -2.27
CA SER A 155 -7.15 -22.84 -1.04
C SER A 155 -6.83 -21.85 0.09
N VAL A 156 -7.60 -21.92 1.19
CA VAL A 156 -7.32 -21.13 2.39
C VAL A 156 -5.99 -21.54 3.07
N ASP A 157 -5.58 -22.79 2.87
CA ASP A 157 -4.32 -23.30 3.43
C ASP A 157 -3.09 -22.73 2.74
N ASP A 158 -3.24 -22.29 1.49
CA ASP A 158 -2.19 -21.65 0.71
C ASP A 158 -2.02 -20.15 1.06
N VAL A 159 -2.98 -19.58 1.79
CA VAL A 159 -2.85 -18.20 2.28
C VAL A 159 -1.81 -18.15 3.40
N PRO A 160 -0.78 -17.29 3.30
CA PRO A 160 0.20 -17.12 4.37
C PRO A 160 -0.44 -16.90 5.74
N THR A 161 0.19 -17.41 6.76
CA THR A 161 -0.28 -17.22 8.14
C THR A 161 0.17 -15.91 8.75
N HIS A 162 1.19 -15.28 8.18
CA HIS A 162 1.79 -14.05 8.67
C HIS A 162 1.98 -13.04 7.54
N ALA A 163 2.04 -11.78 7.93
CA ALA A 163 2.39 -10.67 7.04
C ALA A 163 3.24 -9.63 7.79
N TRP A 164 4.03 -8.88 7.04
CA TRP A 164 4.66 -7.65 7.51
C TRP A 164 3.72 -6.49 7.22
N THR A 165 3.50 -5.62 8.21
CA THR A 165 2.59 -4.48 8.07
C THR A 165 3.15 -3.25 8.77
N MET A 166 2.98 -2.08 8.13
CA MET A 166 3.15 -0.81 8.83
C MET A 166 2.20 -0.76 10.01
N GLY A 167 2.72 -0.38 11.18
CA GLY A 167 1.91 -0.16 12.37
C GLY A 167 1.13 1.16 12.31
N ILE A 168 0.22 1.35 13.26
CA ILE A 168 -0.60 2.59 13.32
C ILE A 168 0.30 3.82 13.51
N GLU A 169 1.30 3.76 14.39
CA GLU A 169 2.26 4.85 14.58
C GLU A 169 3.07 5.12 13.31
N SER A 170 3.51 4.05 12.61
CA SER A 170 4.25 4.18 11.34
C SER A 170 3.45 4.93 10.27
N ILE A 171 2.12 4.68 10.20
CA ILE A 171 1.21 5.32 9.25
C ILE A 171 0.94 6.78 9.63
N MET A 172 0.92 7.10 10.93
CA MET A 172 0.54 8.42 11.44
C MET A 172 1.69 9.44 11.50
N ARG A 173 2.94 8.99 11.37
CA ARG A 173 4.15 9.83 11.30
C ARG A 173 4.26 10.55 9.96
#